data_c0a8c2cddea3c4dc338f4f7bd41afb22
#
_entry.id   c0a8c2cddea3c4dc338f4f7bd41afb22
#
_cell.length_a   1.000
_cell.length_b   1.000
_cell.length_c   1.000
_cell.angle_alpha   90.00
_cell.angle_beta   90.00
_cell.angle_gamma   90.00
#
_symmetry.space_group_name_H-M   'P 1'
#
loop_
_entity.id
_entity.type
_entity.pdbx_description
1 polymer ?
#
loop_
_entity_poly.entity_id
_entity_poly.type
_entity_poly.pdbx_seq_one_letter_code
_entity_poly.pdbx_strand_id
1 'polypeptide(L)'
;MALARMLPVVGKVNGLVYKVPYVGELVVRASSRAIGTLAFNLPVLGGEPSPHIGHVKNQWLKFMGLVGMKPQVVAEADGEFEIVVDECPYGFSKPEDKDVCDACMDLDRMYIHLLKGRFEILVRIPYGSHRCRFKIRFP
;
A
#
# COMPACT_ATOMS: atom_id res chain seq x y z
N MET A 1 -2.96 -14.26 -10.14
CA MET A 1 -3.69 -15.02 -9.10
C MET A 1 -2.78 -15.61 -8.01
N ALA A 2 -1.51 -15.96 -8.26
CA ALA A 2 -0.62 -16.50 -7.22
C ALA A 2 -0.22 -15.46 -6.15
N LEU A 3 0.08 -14.23 -6.56
CA LEU A 3 0.56 -13.17 -5.65
C LEU A 3 -0.48 -12.83 -4.55
N ALA A 4 -1.76 -12.72 -4.92
CA ALA A 4 -2.83 -12.41 -3.97
C ALA A 4 -2.97 -13.45 -2.86
N ARG A 5 -2.69 -14.73 -3.15
CA ARG A 5 -2.74 -15.82 -2.15
C ARG A 5 -1.55 -15.79 -1.19
N MET A 6 -0.47 -15.14 -1.57
CA MET A 6 0.75 -15.04 -0.74
C MET A 6 0.69 -13.89 0.26
N LEU A 7 -0.09 -12.85 -0.01
CA LEU A 7 -0.12 -11.66 0.84
C LEU A 7 -0.52 -11.93 2.31
N PRO A 8 -1.52 -12.79 2.61
CA PRO A 8 -1.81 -13.12 4.02
C PRO A 8 -0.64 -13.85 4.71
N VAL A 9 0.13 -14.64 3.97
CA VAL A 9 1.34 -15.30 4.49
C VAL A 9 2.41 -14.25 4.77
N VAL A 10 2.63 -13.32 3.82
CA VAL A 10 3.54 -12.19 4.00
C VAL A 10 3.13 -11.35 5.21
N GLY A 11 1.84 -11.09 5.39
CA GLY A 11 1.33 -10.37 6.55
C GLY A 11 1.66 -11.06 7.87
N LYS A 12 1.48 -12.39 7.95
CA LYS A 12 1.85 -13.18 9.14
C LYS A 12 3.35 -13.14 9.40
N VAL A 13 4.17 -13.31 8.37
CA VAL A 13 5.64 -13.24 8.49
C VAL A 13 6.07 -11.85 8.96
N ASN A 14 5.55 -10.79 8.36
CA ASN A 14 5.84 -9.42 8.78
C ASN A 14 5.39 -9.16 10.24
N GLY A 15 4.24 -9.70 10.65
CA GLY A 15 3.78 -9.61 12.03
C GLY A 15 4.70 -10.32 13.03
N LEU A 16 5.31 -11.45 12.65
CA LEU A 16 6.30 -12.15 13.46
C LEU A 16 7.63 -11.39 13.52
N VAL A 17 8.12 -10.94 12.36
CA VAL A 17 9.39 -10.18 12.25
C VAL A 17 9.28 -8.87 13.01
N TYR A 18 8.16 -8.16 12.91
CA TYR A 18 7.94 -6.89 13.58
C TYR A 18 8.12 -6.97 15.12
N LYS A 19 7.79 -8.14 15.71
CA LYS A 19 7.93 -8.39 17.14
C LYS A 19 9.37 -8.62 17.62
N VAL A 20 10.34 -8.72 16.70
CA VAL A 20 11.75 -8.87 17.08
C VAL A 20 12.25 -7.54 17.67
N PRO A 21 12.70 -7.51 18.93
CA PRO A 21 13.14 -6.28 19.57
C PRO A 21 14.25 -5.58 18.77
N TYR A 22 14.20 -4.26 18.73
CA TYR A 22 15.18 -3.33 18.14
C TYR A 22 15.31 -3.35 16.60
N VAL A 23 15.06 -4.48 15.94
CA VAL A 23 15.31 -4.61 14.50
C VAL A 23 14.04 -4.92 13.68
N GLY A 24 13.00 -5.44 14.30
CA GLY A 24 11.81 -5.93 13.58
C GLY A 24 11.10 -4.86 12.77
N GLU A 25 10.85 -3.71 13.35
CA GLU A 25 10.23 -2.57 12.65
C GLU A 25 11.11 -2.11 11.48
N LEU A 26 12.41 -1.96 11.71
CA LEU A 26 13.35 -1.52 10.67
C LEU A 26 13.35 -2.48 9.48
N VAL A 27 13.38 -3.79 9.74
CA VAL A 27 13.36 -4.82 8.70
C VAL A 27 12.07 -4.77 7.89
N VAL A 28 10.90 -4.68 8.54
CA VAL A 28 9.61 -4.63 7.85
C VAL A 28 9.50 -3.35 7.01
N ARG A 29 9.89 -2.19 7.54
CA ARG A 29 9.87 -0.93 6.79
C ARG A 29 10.84 -0.95 5.60
N ALA A 30 12.07 -1.41 5.81
CA ALA A 30 13.08 -1.47 4.75
C ALA A 30 12.67 -2.43 3.64
N SER A 31 12.16 -3.62 3.96
CA SER A 31 11.67 -4.59 2.98
C SER A 31 10.44 -4.05 2.23
N SER A 32 9.51 -3.40 2.91
CA SER A 32 8.34 -2.78 2.28
C SER A 32 8.74 -1.71 1.26
N ARG A 33 9.67 -0.83 1.61
CA ARG A 33 10.22 0.19 0.69
C ARG A 33 10.96 -0.43 -0.49
N ALA A 34 11.76 -1.46 -0.24
CA ALA A 34 12.47 -2.18 -1.30
C ALA A 34 11.49 -2.83 -2.29
N ILE A 35 10.41 -3.44 -1.80
CA ILE A 35 9.36 -4.03 -2.64
C ILE A 35 8.63 -2.94 -3.44
N GLY A 36 8.31 -1.79 -2.82
CA GLY A 36 7.71 -0.65 -3.52
C GLY A 36 8.59 -0.11 -4.65
N THR A 37 9.91 0.00 -4.40
CA THR A 37 10.88 0.40 -5.40
C THR A 37 11.01 -0.64 -6.53
N LEU A 38 11.04 -1.93 -6.18
CA LEU A 38 11.09 -3.01 -7.15
C LEU A 38 9.83 -3.02 -8.03
N ALA A 39 8.66 -2.91 -7.41
CA ALA A 39 7.39 -2.85 -8.13
C ALA A 39 7.35 -1.70 -9.14
N PHE A 40 7.86 -0.51 -8.76
CA PHE A 40 7.96 0.63 -9.64
C PHE A 40 8.84 0.35 -10.88
N ASN A 41 9.93 -0.40 -10.71
CA ASN A 41 10.88 -0.70 -11.77
C ASN A 41 10.52 -1.92 -12.62
N LEU A 42 9.48 -2.68 -12.26
CA LEU A 42 9.05 -3.82 -13.07
C LEU A 42 8.33 -3.36 -14.34
N PRO A 43 8.70 -3.85 -15.55
CA PRO A 43 8.07 -3.43 -16.81
C PRO A 43 6.56 -3.63 -16.86
N VAL A 44 6.04 -4.66 -16.16
CA VAL A 44 4.59 -4.96 -16.10
C VAL A 44 3.84 -3.97 -15.22
N LEU A 45 4.52 -3.45 -14.20
CA LEU A 45 3.99 -2.49 -13.22
C LEU A 45 4.46 -1.07 -13.54
N GLY A 46 5.40 -0.95 -14.48
CA GLY A 46 6.19 0.17 -14.93
C GLY A 46 5.69 1.53 -14.49
N GLY A 47 6.30 2.04 -13.42
CA GLY A 47 6.06 3.39 -12.97
C GLY A 47 6.83 4.36 -13.85
N GLU A 48 6.15 5.09 -14.70
CA GLU A 48 6.73 6.29 -15.30
C GLU A 48 6.27 7.49 -14.46
N PRO A 49 7.20 8.29 -13.92
CA PRO A 49 6.84 9.55 -13.29
C PRO A 49 6.01 10.39 -14.27
N SER A 50 4.83 10.77 -13.89
CA SER A 50 3.95 11.56 -14.74
C SER A 50 3.32 12.69 -13.92
N PRO A 51 3.23 13.90 -14.46
CA PRO A 51 2.51 15.00 -13.83
C PRO A 51 0.99 14.83 -13.88
N HIS A 52 0.49 13.81 -14.61
CA HIS A 52 -0.94 13.60 -14.79
C HIS A 52 -1.50 12.62 -13.76
N ILE A 53 -2.38 13.12 -12.90
CA ILE A 53 -3.04 12.33 -11.84
C ILE A 53 -3.73 11.08 -12.39
N GLY A 54 -4.36 11.16 -13.56
CA GLY A 54 -5.01 10.02 -14.21
C GLY A 54 -4.05 8.89 -14.56
N HIS A 55 -2.82 9.20 -14.98
CA HIS A 55 -1.80 8.20 -15.25
C HIS A 55 -1.41 7.46 -13.98
N VAL A 56 -1.12 8.19 -12.90
CA VAL A 56 -0.75 7.63 -11.61
C VAL A 56 -1.88 6.81 -11.01
N LYS A 57 -3.10 7.31 -11.08
CA LYS A 57 -4.28 6.57 -10.64
C LYS A 57 -4.33 5.21 -11.35
N ASN A 58 -4.24 5.19 -12.66
CA ASN A 58 -4.32 3.96 -13.44
C ASN A 58 -3.18 2.99 -13.11
N GLN A 59 -1.96 3.48 -12.96
CA GLN A 59 -0.80 2.65 -12.62
C GLN A 59 -0.93 2.05 -11.21
N TRP A 60 -1.31 2.86 -10.23
CA TRP A 60 -1.47 2.37 -8.87
C TRP A 60 -2.63 1.39 -8.72
N LEU A 61 -3.79 1.68 -9.36
CA LEU A 61 -4.92 0.74 -9.39
C LEU A 61 -4.55 -0.58 -10.06
N LYS A 62 -3.75 -0.54 -11.12
CA LYS A 62 -3.21 -1.74 -11.78
C LYS A 62 -2.31 -2.53 -10.82
N PHE A 63 -1.41 -1.85 -10.11
CA PHE A 63 -0.56 -2.47 -9.10
C PHE A 63 -1.38 -3.14 -8.00
N MET A 64 -2.34 -2.42 -7.43
CA MET A 64 -3.24 -2.98 -6.40
C MET A 64 -4.01 -4.20 -6.91
N GLY A 65 -4.51 -4.16 -8.15
CA GLY A 65 -5.20 -5.29 -8.77
C GLY A 65 -4.31 -6.52 -8.93
N LEU A 66 -3.03 -6.33 -9.26
CA LEU A 66 -2.06 -7.43 -9.39
C LEU A 66 -1.75 -8.11 -8.05
N VAL A 67 -1.78 -7.37 -6.96
CA VAL A 67 -1.64 -7.92 -5.61
C VAL A 67 -2.98 -8.44 -5.04
N GLY A 68 -4.04 -8.43 -5.84
CA GLY A 68 -5.33 -9.01 -5.49
C GLY A 68 -6.26 -8.11 -4.70
N MET A 69 -5.93 -6.84 -4.56
CA MET A 69 -6.83 -5.85 -3.97
C MET A 69 -7.90 -5.42 -4.97
N LYS A 70 -9.05 -5.01 -4.44
CA LYS A 70 -10.18 -4.48 -5.22
C LYS A 70 -10.47 -3.05 -4.78
N PRO A 71 -9.59 -2.08 -5.11
CA PRO A 71 -9.80 -0.70 -4.73
C PRO A 71 -10.99 -0.09 -5.47
N GLN A 72 -11.77 0.72 -4.76
CA GLN A 72 -12.86 1.52 -5.32
C GLN A 72 -12.49 3.00 -5.23
N VAL A 73 -12.53 3.71 -6.35
CA VAL A 73 -12.37 5.17 -6.35
C VAL A 73 -13.67 5.79 -5.84
N VAL A 74 -13.61 6.52 -4.73
CA VAL A 74 -14.79 7.09 -4.05
C VAL A 74 -14.86 8.62 -4.15
N ALA A 75 -13.74 9.26 -4.47
CA ALA A 75 -13.69 10.68 -4.74
C ALA A 75 -12.55 11.00 -5.72
N GLU A 76 -12.77 12.00 -6.55
CA GLU A 76 -11.79 12.48 -7.52
C GLU A 76 -11.95 14.00 -7.70
N ALA A 77 -10.85 14.72 -7.62
CA ALA A 77 -10.79 16.16 -7.85
C ALA A 77 -9.46 16.50 -8.55
N ASP A 78 -9.29 17.75 -8.95
CA ASP A 78 -8.04 18.19 -9.59
C ASP A 78 -6.85 17.92 -8.67
N GLY A 79 -5.91 17.11 -9.15
CA GLY A 79 -4.68 16.78 -8.44
C GLY A 79 -4.83 15.77 -7.29
N GLU A 80 -6.03 15.23 -7.02
CA GLU A 80 -6.19 14.22 -5.97
C GLU A 80 -7.28 13.19 -6.28
N PHE A 81 -7.14 11.99 -5.71
CA PHE A 81 -8.20 10.99 -5.68
C PHE A 81 -8.16 10.19 -4.38
N GLU A 82 -9.31 9.65 -4.00
CA GLU A 82 -9.44 8.78 -2.84
C GLU A 82 -9.92 7.39 -3.24
N ILE A 83 -9.34 6.39 -2.59
CA ILE A 83 -9.78 5.00 -2.75
C ILE A 83 -10.16 4.38 -1.42
N VAL A 84 -11.01 3.37 -1.53
CA VAL A 84 -11.43 2.51 -0.42
C VAL A 84 -11.08 1.07 -0.76
N VAL A 85 -10.65 0.32 0.26
CA VAL A 85 -10.41 -1.12 0.21
C VAL A 85 -11.14 -1.75 1.38
N ASP A 86 -12.05 -2.68 1.11
CA ASP A 86 -12.91 -3.28 2.13
C ASP A 86 -12.22 -4.41 2.90
N GLU A 87 -11.18 -5.01 2.33
CA GLU A 87 -10.43 -6.12 2.95
C GLU A 87 -8.93 -5.83 2.96
N CYS A 88 -8.28 -6.10 4.09
CA CYS A 88 -6.83 -5.99 4.18
C CYS A 88 -6.15 -7.18 3.47
N PRO A 89 -5.32 -6.96 2.44
CA PRO A 89 -4.68 -8.05 1.72
C PRO A 89 -3.68 -8.83 2.58
N TYR A 90 -3.13 -8.21 3.61
CA TYR A 90 -2.23 -8.84 4.58
C TYR A 90 -2.97 -9.57 5.71
N GLY A 91 -4.30 -9.43 5.81
CA GLY A 91 -5.12 -10.00 6.87
C GLY A 91 -5.03 -9.27 8.21
N PHE A 92 -4.50 -8.05 8.24
CA PHE A 92 -4.47 -7.23 9.45
C PHE A 92 -5.87 -6.71 9.79
N SER A 93 -6.38 -7.09 10.96
CA SER A 93 -7.74 -6.73 11.36
C SER A 93 -7.86 -6.36 12.84
N LYS A 94 -6.82 -6.62 13.63
CA LYS A 94 -6.83 -6.46 15.09
C LYS A 94 -6.08 -5.19 15.51
N PRO A 95 -6.39 -4.62 16.68
CA PRO A 95 -5.66 -3.48 17.22
C PRO A 95 -4.15 -3.71 17.37
N GLU A 96 -3.73 -4.95 17.62
CA GLU A 96 -2.32 -5.34 17.74
C GLU A 96 -1.56 -5.26 16.40
N ASP A 97 -2.29 -5.22 15.28
CA ASP A 97 -1.71 -5.14 13.94
C ASP A 97 -1.40 -3.69 13.50
N LYS A 98 -1.73 -2.68 14.32
CA LYS A 98 -1.62 -1.26 13.95
C LYS A 98 -0.24 -0.88 13.44
N ASP A 99 0.77 -1.23 14.21
CA ASP A 99 2.15 -0.80 13.95
C ASP A 99 2.76 -1.54 12.77
N VAL A 100 2.55 -2.85 12.66
CA VAL A 100 2.99 -3.64 11.50
C VAL A 100 2.24 -3.24 10.23
N CYS A 101 0.95 -2.91 10.33
CA CYS A 101 0.18 -2.35 9.22
C CYS A 101 0.81 -1.04 8.74
N ASP A 102 1.17 -0.13 9.65
CA ASP A 102 1.82 1.12 9.29
C ASP A 102 3.17 0.91 8.60
N ALA A 103 3.96 -0.02 9.10
CA ALA A 103 5.25 -0.37 8.50
C ALA A 103 5.10 -0.98 7.09
N CYS A 104 4.08 -1.81 6.87
CA CYS A 104 3.79 -2.38 5.55
C CYS A 104 3.32 -1.33 4.53
N MET A 105 2.65 -0.25 4.97
CA MET A 105 2.24 0.86 4.11
C MET A 105 3.42 1.67 3.54
N ASP A 106 4.62 1.46 4.02
CA ASP A 106 5.82 2.05 3.42
C ASP A 106 6.06 1.57 1.97
N LEU A 107 5.50 0.42 1.58
CA LEU A 107 5.46 -0.03 0.19
C LEU A 107 4.68 0.96 -0.68
N ASP A 108 3.44 1.28 -0.29
CA ASP A 108 2.58 2.19 -1.05
C ASP A 108 3.11 3.62 -1.03
N ARG A 109 3.60 4.08 0.13
CA ARG A 109 4.25 5.40 0.26
C ARG A 109 5.44 5.52 -0.70
N MET A 110 6.30 4.50 -0.78
CA MET A 110 7.46 4.51 -1.68
C MET A 110 7.03 4.47 -3.14
N TYR A 111 6.11 3.60 -3.51
CA TYR A 111 5.61 3.48 -4.87
C TYR A 111 5.01 4.80 -5.37
N ILE A 112 4.11 5.41 -4.58
CA ILE A 112 3.48 6.70 -4.91
C ILE A 112 4.50 7.85 -4.91
N HIS A 113 5.48 7.83 -4.00
CA HIS A 113 6.56 8.82 -4.00
C HIS A 113 7.38 8.79 -5.28
N LEU A 114 7.72 7.61 -5.78
CA LEU A 114 8.44 7.45 -7.05
C LEU A 114 7.61 7.93 -8.25
N LEU A 115 6.29 7.82 -8.17
CA LEU A 115 5.36 8.40 -9.15
C LEU A 115 5.20 9.92 -9.00
N LYS A 116 5.92 10.58 -8.05
CA LYS A 116 5.84 12.02 -7.72
C LYS A 116 4.54 12.43 -7.02
N GLY A 117 3.80 11.47 -6.45
CA GLY A 117 2.62 11.72 -5.64
C GLY A 117 2.91 11.72 -4.13
N ARG A 118 1.89 12.07 -3.36
CA ARG A 118 1.84 11.96 -1.90
C ARG A 118 0.74 10.98 -1.50
N PHE A 119 1.09 10.03 -0.66
CA PHE A 119 0.18 9.02 -0.13
C PHE A 119 -0.22 9.39 1.30
N GLU A 120 -1.51 9.51 1.54
CA GLU A 120 -2.10 9.82 2.84
C GLU A 120 -3.07 8.70 3.24
N ILE A 121 -2.95 8.23 4.47
CA ILE A 121 -3.85 7.24 5.03
C ILE A 121 -4.90 7.95 5.88
N LEU A 122 -6.16 7.85 5.48
CA LEU A 122 -7.26 8.52 6.19
C LEU A 122 -7.82 7.63 7.30
N VAL A 123 -8.13 6.37 6.99
CA VAL A 123 -8.59 5.37 7.97
C VAL A 123 -8.05 4.00 7.62
N ARG A 124 -7.92 3.13 8.64
CA ARG A 124 -7.41 1.76 8.50
C ARG A 124 -8.21 0.76 9.32
N ILE A 125 -8.34 -0.46 8.81
CA ILE A 125 -9.07 -1.55 9.49
C ILE A 125 -8.51 -1.82 10.90
N PRO A 126 -7.19 -1.97 11.14
CA PRO A 126 -6.68 -2.23 12.50
C PRO A 126 -6.96 -1.09 13.51
N TYR A 127 -7.40 0.08 13.03
CA TYR A 127 -7.76 1.21 13.88
C TYR A 127 -9.26 1.29 14.19
N GLY A 128 -10.00 0.22 13.90
CA GLY A 128 -11.44 0.11 14.20
C GLY A 128 -12.35 0.52 13.06
N SER A 129 -11.81 0.80 11.88
CA SER A 129 -12.63 1.03 10.68
C SER A 129 -13.04 -0.29 10.02
N HIS A 130 -14.19 -0.29 9.35
CA HIS A 130 -14.63 -1.43 8.53
C HIS A 130 -13.88 -1.53 7.21
N ARG A 131 -13.12 -0.51 6.83
CA ARG A 131 -12.38 -0.40 5.57
C ARG A 131 -11.15 0.46 5.72
N CYS A 132 -10.22 0.33 4.78
CA CYS A 132 -9.13 1.27 4.61
C CYS A 132 -9.53 2.35 3.61
N ARG A 133 -9.14 3.61 3.85
CA ARG A 133 -9.33 4.73 2.93
C ARG A 133 -8.03 5.50 2.80
N PHE A 134 -7.63 5.72 1.58
CA PHE A 134 -6.38 6.36 1.22
C PHE A 134 -6.64 7.53 0.28
N LYS A 135 -5.85 8.57 0.42
CA LYS A 135 -5.85 9.74 -0.46
C LYS A 135 -4.50 9.88 -1.13
N ILE A 136 -4.50 10.08 -2.43
CA ILE A 136 -3.31 10.34 -3.22
C ILE A 136 -3.42 11.74 -3.80
N ARG A 137 -2.37 12.54 -3.62
CA ARG A 137 -2.29 13.91 -4.11
C ARG A 137 -1.08 14.07 -5.01
N PHE A 138 -1.23 14.95 -6.00
CA PHE A 138 -0.16 15.47 -6.84
C PHE A 138 0.09 16.94 -6.52
N PRO A 139 1.36 17.37 -6.60
CA PRO A 139 1.70 18.77 -6.49
C PRO A 139 1.13 19.60 -7.64
#